data_e636d269eeca9a62e087ac7f3b8bdd6e
#
_entry.id   e636d269eeca9a62e087ac7f3b8bdd6e
#
_cell.length_a   1.000
_cell.length_b   1.000
_cell.length_c   1.000
_cell.angle_alpha   90.00
_cell.angle_beta   90.00
_cell.angle_gamma   90.00
#
_symmetry.space_group_name_H-M   'P 1'
#
loop_
_entity.id
_entity.type
_entity.pdbx_description
1 polymer ?
#
loop_
_entity_poly.entity_id
_entity_poly.type
_entity_poly.pdbx_seq_one_letter_code
_entity_poly.pdbx_strand_id
1 'polypeptide(L)'
;DADGFWTVKTDPLVVGFHYYFLIADGVQVADPSSYTFFGCCRMASGIEVPEGVEGDYYRPQQGVPHGQVRSCTYYSEAKKEFRRCMVYTPAEYETKVKKRYPVLYLQHGMGEDETGWSAQGCMQHIMDNLIASGQCVPMLVVMDSGDVEAPFIPRKGKDVNEERALYGASFYRVMLEDLIPMIDRTFRTYTDREHRAMAGLSWGGHQTLTTTLPHLDKFSYIGRSEEHTSELQSPCNLV
;
A
#
# COMPACT_ATOMS: atom_id res chain seq x y z
N ASP A 1 -18.62 34.06 2.27
CA ASP A 1 -19.10 35.04 3.27
C ASP A 1 -18.31 36.34 3.18
N ALA A 2 -18.67 37.29 4.03
CA ALA A 2 -18.03 38.63 4.01
C ALA A 2 -16.53 38.59 4.41
N ASP A 3 -16.07 37.53 5.03
CA ASP A 3 -14.71 37.34 5.50
C ASP A 3 -13.84 36.56 4.49
N GLY A 4 -14.40 36.27 3.30
CA GLY A 4 -13.70 35.56 2.25
C GLY A 4 -13.67 34.03 2.39
N PHE A 5 -14.44 33.47 3.32
CA PHE A 5 -14.57 32.03 3.47
C PHE A 5 -15.68 31.47 2.56
N TRP A 6 -15.36 30.34 1.96
CA TRP A 6 -16.30 29.55 1.17
C TRP A 6 -16.74 28.34 1.99
N THR A 7 -18.04 28.12 2.08
CA THR A 7 -18.62 26.99 2.80
C THR A 7 -19.57 26.24 1.90
N VAL A 8 -19.41 24.93 1.84
CA VAL A 8 -20.33 24.04 1.17
C VAL A 8 -20.77 22.95 2.15
N LYS A 9 -22.07 22.61 2.11
CA LYS A 9 -22.60 21.47 2.83
C LYS A 9 -22.95 20.40 1.82
N THR A 10 -22.36 19.23 1.99
CA THR A 10 -22.67 18.05 1.16
C THR A 10 -23.67 17.16 1.87
N ASP A 11 -24.20 16.17 1.15
CA ASP A 11 -24.85 15.02 1.79
C ASP A 11 -23.86 14.28 2.67
N PRO A 12 -24.33 13.58 3.72
CA PRO A 12 -23.47 12.75 4.56
C PRO A 12 -22.71 11.71 3.72
N LEU A 13 -21.40 11.65 3.90
CA LEU A 13 -20.58 10.61 3.30
C LEU A 13 -20.77 9.28 4.06
N VAL A 14 -20.59 8.17 3.37
CA VAL A 14 -20.50 6.86 4.02
C VAL A 14 -19.24 6.75 4.87
N VAL A 15 -19.24 5.83 5.83
CA VAL A 15 -18.08 5.54 6.67
C VAL A 15 -16.89 5.11 5.81
N GLY A 16 -15.69 5.57 6.17
CA GLY A 16 -14.44 5.24 5.50
C GLY A 16 -13.67 6.46 5.02
N PHE A 17 -12.57 6.18 4.34
CA PHE A 17 -11.70 7.20 3.76
C PHE A 17 -12.19 7.62 2.37
N HIS A 18 -12.23 8.95 2.11
CA HIS A 18 -12.67 9.51 0.85
C HIS A 18 -11.67 10.52 0.32
N TYR A 19 -11.34 10.43 -0.97
CA TYR A 19 -10.65 11.50 -1.67
C TYR A 19 -11.64 12.58 -2.13
N TYR A 20 -11.20 13.83 -2.10
CA TYR A 20 -11.93 14.94 -2.69
C TYR A 20 -11.00 16.00 -3.27
N PHE A 21 -11.56 16.86 -4.11
CA PHE A 21 -10.87 18.00 -4.70
C PHE A 21 -11.78 19.22 -4.68
N LEU A 22 -11.18 20.37 -4.64
CA LEU A 22 -11.84 21.63 -4.92
C LEU A 22 -11.70 21.97 -6.41
N ILE A 23 -12.68 22.65 -6.98
CA ILE A 23 -12.61 23.19 -8.33
C ILE A 23 -12.60 24.71 -8.21
N ALA A 24 -11.43 25.35 -8.43
CA ALA A 24 -11.27 26.78 -8.42
C ALA A 24 -11.04 27.25 -9.86
N ASP A 25 -11.94 28.07 -10.37
CA ASP A 25 -11.91 28.61 -11.74
C ASP A 25 -11.71 27.53 -12.82
N GLY A 26 -12.37 26.38 -12.62
CA GLY A 26 -12.28 25.24 -13.54
C GLY A 26 -11.04 24.35 -13.36
N VAL A 27 -10.15 24.68 -12.42
CA VAL A 27 -8.95 23.90 -12.09
C VAL A 27 -9.21 23.06 -10.85
N GLN A 28 -8.90 21.77 -10.95
CA GLN A 28 -9.00 20.85 -9.82
C GLN A 28 -7.74 20.97 -8.94
N VAL A 29 -7.95 21.31 -7.68
CA VAL A 29 -6.88 21.53 -6.70
C VAL A 29 -7.16 20.76 -5.40
N ALA A 30 -6.11 20.44 -4.67
CA ALA A 30 -6.27 19.94 -3.30
C ALA A 30 -6.70 21.10 -2.38
N ASP A 31 -7.47 20.79 -1.35
CA ASP A 31 -7.84 21.75 -0.31
C ASP A 31 -6.61 22.08 0.54
N PRO A 32 -6.16 23.36 0.58
CA PRO A 32 -4.99 23.75 1.34
C PRO A 32 -5.18 23.62 2.86
N SER A 33 -6.42 23.49 3.33
CA SER A 33 -6.75 23.35 4.75
C SER A 33 -6.90 21.90 5.20
N SER A 34 -6.68 20.92 4.30
CA SER A 34 -6.80 19.49 4.60
C SER A 34 -5.46 18.76 4.53
N TYR A 35 -5.43 17.57 5.11
CA TYR A 35 -4.36 16.62 4.79
C TYR A 35 -4.45 16.18 3.34
N THR A 36 -3.29 16.01 2.71
CA THR A 36 -3.20 15.52 1.35
C THR A 36 -2.45 14.19 1.31
N PHE A 37 -2.88 13.34 0.38
CA PHE A 37 -2.38 12.00 0.18
C PHE A 37 -2.10 11.79 -1.29
N PHE A 38 -1.10 10.99 -1.63
CA PHE A 38 -0.91 10.58 -3.02
C PHE A 38 -1.95 9.51 -3.36
N GLY A 39 -2.87 9.89 -4.23
CA GLY A 39 -3.95 9.05 -4.73
C GLY A 39 -4.53 9.65 -6.00
N CYS A 40 -5.25 8.87 -6.82
CA CYS A 40 -5.76 9.35 -8.10
C CYS A 40 -4.64 9.91 -9.02
N CYS A 41 -3.44 9.35 -8.98
CA CYS A 41 -2.22 9.76 -9.71
C CYS A 41 -1.71 11.17 -9.36
N ARG A 42 -2.07 11.74 -8.23
CA ARG A 42 -1.66 13.09 -7.76
C ARG A 42 -1.96 13.26 -6.28
N MET A 43 -1.50 14.38 -5.72
CA MET A 43 -1.91 14.77 -4.37
C MET A 43 -3.39 15.13 -4.35
N ALA A 44 -4.15 14.43 -3.53
CA ALA A 44 -5.57 14.60 -3.32
C ALA A 44 -5.84 14.92 -1.86
N SER A 45 -6.87 15.71 -1.58
CA SER A 45 -7.38 15.88 -0.21
C SER A 45 -8.06 14.62 0.26
N GLY A 46 -7.93 14.30 1.53
CA GLY A 46 -8.57 13.14 2.14
C GLY A 46 -9.42 13.54 3.35
N ILE A 47 -10.55 12.87 3.47
CA ILE A 47 -11.42 12.98 4.65
C ILE A 47 -11.79 11.57 5.10
N GLU A 48 -11.67 11.33 6.39
CA GLU A 48 -12.13 10.10 7.02
C GLU A 48 -13.44 10.35 7.75
N VAL A 49 -14.45 9.53 7.40
CA VAL A 49 -15.69 9.43 8.17
C VAL A 49 -15.52 8.25 9.12
N PRO A 50 -15.34 8.50 10.43
CA PRO A 50 -14.94 7.46 11.36
C PRO A 50 -16.06 6.45 11.60
N GLU A 51 -15.69 5.17 11.59
CA GLU A 51 -16.54 4.10 12.13
C GLU A 51 -16.67 4.23 13.66
N GLY A 52 -17.68 3.58 14.22
CA GLY A 52 -17.82 3.39 15.67
C GLY A 52 -16.69 2.48 16.23
N VAL A 53 -17.01 1.68 17.22
CA VAL A 53 -16.07 0.73 17.83
C VAL A 53 -15.54 -0.31 16.83
N GLU A 54 -16.25 -0.57 15.77
CA GLU A 54 -15.83 -1.47 14.68
C GLU A 54 -14.57 -0.99 13.98
N GLY A 55 -14.32 0.33 13.98
CA GLY A 55 -13.10 0.93 13.42
C GLY A 55 -11.88 0.87 14.34
N ASP A 56 -11.99 0.30 15.53
CA ASP A 56 -10.87 0.24 16.48
C ASP A 56 -9.70 -0.60 15.96
N TYR A 57 -9.94 -1.51 15.01
CA TYR A 57 -8.88 -2.33 14.43
C TYR A 57 -7.83 -1.52 13.66
N TYR A 58 -8.19 -0.38 13.05
CA TYR A 58 -7.27 0.46 12.28
C TYR A 58 -6.83 1.75 13.00
N ARG A 59 -7.35 2.00 14.20
CA ARG A 59 -6.97 3.16 15.02
C ARG A 59 -5.86 2.81 15.99
N PRO A 60 -5.00 3.78 16.35
CA PRO A 60 -4.04 3.57 17.43
C PRO A 60 -4.77 3.34 18.76
N GLN A 61 -4.44 2.27 19.47
CA GLN A 61 -5.06 1.90 20.72
C GLN A 61 -4.14 2.21 21.89
N GLN A 62 -4.70 2.76 22.98
CA GLN A 62 -3.94 3.03 24.20
C GLN A 62 -3.40 1.71 24.81
N GLY A 63 -2.11 1.68 25.12
CA GLY A 63 -1.45 0.52 25.70
C GLY A 63 -0.99 -0.53 24.68
N VAL A 64 -1.29 -0.36 23.39
CA VAL A 64 -0.72 -1.18 22.33
C VAL A 64 0.65 -0.64 21.94
N PRO A 65 1.72 -1.46 21.96
CA PRO A 65 3.03 -1.05 21.49
C PRO A 65 3.01 -0.79 19.98
N HIS A 66 3.55 0.36 19.55
CA HIS A 66 3.55 0.75 18.16
C HIS A 66 4.87 0.42 17.46
N GLY A 67 4.75 -0.13 16.25
CA GLY A 67 5.85 -0.30 15.31
C GLY A 67 6.26 1.01 14.64
N GLN A 68 7.15 0.91 13.66
CA GLN A 68 7.66 2.07 12.93
C GLN A 68 7.51 1.84 11.42
N VAL A 69 7.11 2.88 10.69
CA VAL A 69 7.16 2.92 9.23
C VAL A 69 8.39 3.72 8.82
N ARG A 70 9.30 3.09 8.08
CA ARG A 70 10.60 3.63 7.67
C ARG A 70 10.62 3.86 6.16
N SER A 71 11.04 5.02 5.74
CA SER A 71 11.32 5.30 4.34
C SER A 71 12.72 4.81 4.00
N CYS A 72 12.84 3.94 3.01
CA CYS A 72 14.10 3.35 2.55
C CYS A 72 14.31 3.68 1.08
N THR A 73 15.47 4.23 0.75
CA THR A 73 15.89 4.46 -0.64
C THR A 73 16.81 3.34 -1.09
N TYR A 74 16.60 2.82 -2.28
CA TYR A 74 17.46 1.82 -2.90
C TYR A 74 17.63 2.09 -4.39
N TYR A 75 18.72 1.60 -4.97
CA TYR A 75 18.92 1.65 -6.41
C TYR A 75 18.38 0.38 -7.06
N SER A 76 17.50 0.53 -8.04
CA SER A 76 16.99 -0.57 -8.85
C SER A 76 17.85 -0.76 -10.09
N GLU A 77 18.51 -1.90 -10.19
CA GLU A 77 19.27 -2.28 -11.39
C GLU A 77 18.33 -2.58 -12.56
N ALA A 78 17.15 -3.14 -12.28
CA ALA A 78 16.14 -3.43 -13.30
C ALA A 78 15.61 -2.16 -13.97
N LYS A 79 15.50 -1.05 -13.21
CA LYS A 79 14.98 0.24 -13.70
C LYS A 79 16.07 1.28 -13.97
N LYS A 80 17.30 1.07 -13.49
CA LYS A 80 18.40 2.03 -13.55
C LYS A 80 18.09 3.37 -12.90
N GLU A 81 17.36 3.34 -11.78
CA GLU A 81 16.95 4.53 -11.04
C GLU A 81 16.93 4.28 -9.53
N PHE A 82 16.99 5.37 -8.75
CA PHE A 82 16.70 5.30 -7.32
C PHE A 82 15.20 5.18 -7.08
N ARG A 83 14.82 4.25 -6.23
CA ARG A 83 13.45 4.00 -5.81
C ARG A 83 13.32 4.14 -4.30
N ARG A 84 12.11 4.30 -3.84
CA ARG A 84 11.75 4.38 -2.42
C ARG A 84 10.73 3.31 -2.09
N CYS A 85 10.93 2.65 -0.95
CA CYS A 85 9.91 1.80 -0.34
C CYS A 85 9.67 2.23 1.11
N MET A 86 8.48 1.91 1.63
CA MET A 86 8.15 2.05 3.05
C MET A 86 8.21 0.68 3.70
N VAL A 87 8.81 0.61 4.89
CA VAL A 87 8.98 -0.65 5.62
C VAL A 87 8.44 -0.49 7.03
N TYR A 88 7.36 -1.21 7.34
CA TYR A 88 6.90 -1.35 8.72
C TYR A 88 7.75 -2.38 9.45
N THR A 89 8.18 -2.03 10.64
CA THR A 89 8.86 -2.93 11.58
C THR A 89 8.04 -3.01 12.88
N PRO A 90 7.75 -4.20 13.44
CA PRO A 90 6.93 -4.33 14.63
C PRO A 90 7.61 -3.70 15.85
N ALA A 91 6.83 -3.34 16.87
CA ALA A 91 7.31 -2.62 18.06
C ALA A 91 8.52 -3.27 18.74
N GLU A 92 8.59 -4.60 18.74
CA GLU A 92 9.69 -5.35 19.34
C GLU A 92 10.98 -5.38 18.51
N TYR A 93 10.95 -4.84 17.28
CA TYR A 93 12.06 -4.98 16.32
C TYR A 93 13.37 -4.44 16.88
N GLU A 94 13.38 -3.27 17.54
CA GLU A 94 14.61 -2.68 18.08
C GLU A 94 15.10 -3.38 19.36
N THR A 95 14.22 -3.99 20.11
CA THR A 95 14.59 -4.64 21.37
C THR A 95 14.97 -6.10 21.19
N LYS A 96 14.37 -6.81 20.25
CA LYS A 96 14.64 -8.21 19.93
C LYS A 96 15.69 -8.37 18.83
N VAL A 97 16.89 -7.86 19.05
CA VAL A 97 17.95 -7.69 18.03
C VAL A 97 18.43 -9.00 17.36
N LYS A 98 18.16 -10.16 17.95
CA LYS A 98 18.51 -11.47 17.35
C LYS A 98 17.35 -12.13 16.61
N LYS A 99 16.12 -11.61 16.76
CA LYS A 99 14.93 -12.18 16.12
C LYS A 99 14.92 -11.84 14.65
N ARG A 100 14.55 -12.82 13.83
CA ARG A 100 14.20 -12.63 12.40
C ARG A 100 12.70 -12.65 12.23
N TYR A 101 12.21 -12.07 11.16
CA TYR A 101 10.80 -11.83 10.93
C TYR A 101 10.39 -12.30 9.53
N PRO A 102 9.19 -12.86 9.38
CA PRO A 102 8.59 -13.03 8.07
C PRO A 102 8.32 -11.68 7.42
N VAL A 103 8.14 -11.68 6.11
CA VAL A 103 7.93 -10.46 5.32
C VAL A 103 6.66 -10.58 4.49
N LEU A 104 5.81 -9.58 4.59
CA LEU A 104 4.70 -9.33 3.67
C LEU A 104 5.09 -8.18 2.73
N TYR A 105 5.10 -8.43 1.43
CA TYR A 105 5.18 -7.41 0.40
C TYR A 105 3.75 -7.01 0.02
N LEU A 106 3.39 -5.74 0.28
CA LEU A 106 2.01 -5.25 0.18
C LEU A 106 1.92 -4.14 -0.87
N GLN A 107 1.24 -4.43 -1.99
CA GLN A 107 1.14 -3.53 -3.12
C GLN A 107 -0.15 -2.71 -3.10
N HIS A 108 -0.02 -1.43 -3.44
CA HIS A 108 -1.11 -0.46 -3.54
C HIS A 108 -1.92 -0.61 -4.85
N GLY A 109 -3.08 0.01 -4.90
CA GLY A 109 -3.92 0.10 -6.09
C GLY A 109 -3.40 1.09 -7.14
N MET A 110 -4.03 1.10 -8.32
CA MET A 110 -3.68 2.07 -9.38
C MET A 110 -3.89 3.51 -8.89
N GLY A 111 -2.91 4.37 -9.18
CA GLY A 111 -2.98 5.78 -8.84
C GLY A 111 -2.50 6.15 -7.44
N GLU A 112 -2.05 5.18 -6.68
CA GLU A 112 -1.39 5.37 -5.37
C GLU A 112 0.13 5.14 -5.49
N ASP A 113 0.83 5.23 -4.38
CA ASP A 113 2.27 4.98 -4.28
C ASP A 113 2.62 4.16 -3.03
N GLU A 114 3.90 4.02 -2.74
CA GLU A 114 4.40 3.26 -1.59
C GLU A 114 3.92 3.78 -0.23
N THR A 115 3.33 4.97 -0.16
CA THR A 115 2.80 5.55 1.08
C THR A 115 1.34 5.19 1.36
N GLY A 116 0.58 4.76 0.35
CA GLY A 116 -0.87 4.56 0.41
C GLY A 116 -1.33 3.70 1.57
N TRP A 117 -0.74 2.54 1.73
CA TRP A 117 -1.12 1.62 2.81
C TRP A 117 -0.85 2.16 4.21
N SER A 118 0.21 2.97 4.39
CA SER A 118 0.53 3.55 5.69
C SER A 118 -0.19 4.86 5.97
N ALA A 119 -0.38 5.70 4.95
CA ALA A 119 -0.99 7.01 5.12
C ALA A 119 -2.53 6.93 5.14
N GLN A 120 -3.14 6.37 4.09
CA GLN A 120 -4.59 6.22 3.97
C GLN A 120 -5.09 4.94 4.64
N GLY A 121 -4.37 3.83 4.43
CA GLY A 121 -4.79 2.49 4.86
C GLY A 121 -4.51 2.17 6.33
N CYS A 122 -3.84 3.05 7.07
CA CYS A 122 -3.55 2.87 8.50
C CYS A 122 -2.91 1.50 8.83
N MET A 123 -2.23 0.88 7.88
CA MET A 123 -1.71 -0.50 7.96
C MET A 123 -0.87 -0.71 9.22
N GLN A 124 -0.07 0.26 9.64
CA GLN A 124 0.77 0.16 10.84
C GLN A 124 -0.07 -0.04 12.11
N HIS A 125 -1.22 0.63 12.23
CA HIS A 125 -2.09 0.47 13.39
C HIS A 125 -2.84 -0.86 13.36
N ILE A 126 -3.24 -1.31 12.17
CA ILE A 126 -3.82 -2.65 11.99
C ILE A 126 -2.82 -3.72 12.45
N MET A 127 -1.57 -3.63 11.98
CA MET A 127 -0.53 -4.57 12.37
C MET A 127 -0.23 -4.53 13.88
N ASP A 128 -0.11 -3.33 14.47
CA ASP A 128 0.13 -3.18 15.91
C ASP A 128 -0.98 -3.84 16.74
N ASN A 129 -2.25 -3.58 16.39
CA ASN A 129 -3.41 -4.12 17.08
C ASN A 129 -3.51 -5.66 16.93
N LEU A 130 -3.30 -6.18 15.72
CA LEU A 130 -3.32 -7.63 15.47
C LEU A 130 -2.17 -8.37 16.15
N ILE A 131 -0.97 -7.78 16.18
CA ILE A 131 0.18 -8.37 16.89
C ILE A 131 -0.05 -8.35 18.40
N ALA A 132 -0.53 -7.24 18.95
CA ALA A 132 -0.78 -7.11 20.38
C ALA A 132 -1.89 -8.05 20.88
N SER A 133 -2.92 -8.29 20.05
CA SER A 133 -4.00 -9.25 20.38
C SER A 133 -3.64 -10.72 20.10
N GLY A 134 -2.44 -10.99 19.56
CA GLY A 134 -2.00 -12.34 19.21
C GLY A 134 -2.67 -12.95 17.98
N GLN A 135 -3.37 -12.14 17.18
CA GLN A 135 -4.02 -12.57 15.95
C GLN A 135 -3.08 -12.58 14.75
N CYS A 136 -1.93 -11.93 14.86
CA CYS A 136 -0.91 -11.90 13.84
C CYS A 136 0.48 -12.10 14.46
N VAL A 137 1.34 -12.83 13.79
CA VAL A 137 2.74 -12.92 14.16
C VAL A 137 3.47 -11.62 13.85
N PRO A 138 4.43 -11.17 14.68
CA PRO A 138 5.25 -10.02 14.33
C PRO A 138 5.99 -10.24 13.01
N MET A 139 5.77 -9.35 12.03
CA MET A 139 6.36 -9.42 10.70
C MET A 139 6.76 -8.03 10.19
N LEU A 140 7.58 -7.98 9.17
CA LEU A 140 7.79 -6.76 8.38
C LEU A 140 6.72 -6.66 7.31
N VAL A 141 6.28 -5.43 7.02
CA VAL A 141 5.46 -5.14 5.83
C VAL A 141 6.23 -4.17 4.95
N VAL A 142 6.46 -4.56 3.71
CA VAL A 142 7.22 -3.78 2.72
C VAL A 142 6.25 -3.30 1.65
N MET A 143 6.22 -1.99 1.45
CA MET A 143 5.37 -1.32 0.47
C MET A 143 6.29 -0.58 -0.51
N ASP A 144 6.31 -0.99 -1.76
CA ASP A 144 7.06 -0.32 -2.83
C ASP A 144 6.09 0.33 -3.81
N SER A 145 6.55 1.33 -4.55
CA SER A 145 5.74 1.87 -5.64
C SER A 145 5.57 0.80 -6.71
N GLY A 146 4.34 0.47 -7.02
CA GLY A 146 4.01 -0.42 -8.13
C GLY A 146 4.16 0.26 -9.50
N ASP A 147 4.41 1.58 -9.52
CA ASP A 147 4.64 2.34 -10.74
C ASP A 147 6.10 2.19 -11.19
N VAL A 148 6.35 1.20 -12.01
CA VAL A 148 7.68 0.86 -12.53
C VAL A 148 7.91 1.30 -13.96
N GLU A 149 6.90 1.85 -14.59
CA GLU A 149 6.94 2.40 -15.95
C GLU A 149 6.33 3.81 -15.95
N ALA A 150 6.58 4.56 -17.01
CA ALA A 150 5.97 5.88 -17.15
C ALA A 150 4.42 5.79 -17.03
N PRO A 151 3.75 6.84 -16.54
CA PRO A 151 2.31 6.83 -16.35
C PRO A 151 1.61 6.24 -17.57
N PHE A 152 0.62 5.36 -17.32
CA PHE A 152 -0.14 4.72 -18.39
C PHE A 152 -0.85 5.79 -19.23
N ILE A 153 -0.24 6.17 -20.32
CA ILE A 153 -0.86 6.99 -21.37
C ILE A 153 -1.11 6.05 -22.53
N PRO A 154 -2.39 5.66 -22.82
CA PRO A 154 -2.69 4.80 -23.95
C PRO A 154 -2.14 5.42 -25.23
N ARG A 155 -1.26 4.72 -25.94
CA ARG A 155 -0.74 5.20 -27.21
C ARG A 155 -1.83 5.08 -28.27
N LYS A 156 -2.04 6.16 -29.01
CA LYS A 156 -3.06 6.22 -30.06
C LYS A 156 -2.89 5.04 -31.06
N GLY A 157 -3.93 4.21 -31.20
CA GLY A 157 -3.95 3.09 -32.14
C GLY A 157 -3.37 1.77 -31.62
N LYS A 158 -3.07 1.67 -30.31
CA LYS A 158 -2.69 0.41 -29.66
C LYS A 158 -3.86 -0.19 -28.87
N ASP A 159 -3.90 -1.52 -28.75
CA ASP A 159 -4.86 -2.17 -27.88
C ASP A 159 -4.55 -1.85 -26.43
N VAL A 160 -5.55 -1.34 -25.72
CA VAL A 160 -5.43 -0.95 -24.31
C VAL A 160 -5.07 -2.14 -23.42
N ASN A 161 -5.53 -3.35 -23.78
CA ASN A 161 -5.25 -4.56 -22.98
C ASN A 161 -3.83 -5.06 -23.21
N GLU A 162 -3.30 -4.95 -24.44
CA GLU A 162 -1.89 -5.26 -24.72
C GLU A 162 -0.96 -4.29 -24.00
N GLU A 163 -1.29 -3.00 -23.98
CA GLU A 163 -0.50 -2.01 -23.26
C GLU A 163 -0.58 -2.18 -21.75
N ARG A 164 -1.75 -2.54 -21.20
CA ARG A 164 -1.88 -2.88 -19.77
C ARG A 164 -1.08 -4.12 -19.38
N ALA A 165 -1.04 -5.13 -20.23
CA ALA A 165 -0.23 -6.33 -19.98
C ALA A 165 1.27 -6.00 -19.94
N LEU A 166 1.73 -5.06 -20.76
CA LEU A 166 3.12 -4.58 -20.75
C LEU A 166 3.44 -3.67 -19.56
N TYR A 167 2.46 -2.89 -19.09
CA TYR A 167 2.63 -1.92 -18.01
C TYR A 167 3.06 -2.55 -16.67
N GLY A 168 2.63 -3.76 -16.38
CA GLY A 168 3.05 -4.49 -15.17
C GLY A 168 4.20 -5.47 -15.38
N ALA A 169 4.63 -5.67 -16.63
CA ALA A 169 5.52 -6.78 -16.99
C ALA A 169 6.94 -6.66 -16.43
N SER A 170 7.38 -5.49 -15.97
CA SER A 170 8.71 -5.30 -15.39
C SER A 170 8.71 -5.29 -13.86
N PHE A 171 7.55 -5.18 -13.22
CA PHE A 171 7.47 -5.09 -11.75
C PHE A 171 8.06 -6.31 -11.03
N TYR A 172 7.84 -7.52 -11.54
CA TYR A 172 8.40 -8.72 -10.96
C TYR A 172 9.95 -8.68 -10.89
N ARG A 173 10.61 -8.04 -11.86
CA ARG A 173 12.07 -7.89 -11.86
C ARG A 173 12.53 -6.97 -10.74
N VAL A 174 11.88 -5.82 -10.58
CA VAL A 174 12.15 -4.93 -9.45
C VAL A 174 11.97 -5.66 -8.12
N MET A 175 10.89 -6.41 -7.99
CA MET A 175 10.58 -7.18 -6.79
C MET A 175 11.64 -8.24 -6.50
N LEU A 176 11.95 -9.08 -7.47
CA LEU A 176 12.79 -10.29 -7.27
C LEU A 176 14.28 -9.99 -7.36
N GLU A 177 14.70 -9.07 -8.24
CA GLU A 177 16.11 -8.79 -8.51
C GLU A 177 16.65 -7.69 -7.58
N ASP A 178 15.83 -6.74 -7.15
CA ASP A 178 16.27 -5.56 -6.41
C ASP A 178 15.69 -5.47 -4.99
N LEU A 179 14.35 -5.43 -4.85
CA LEU A 179 13.69 -5.13 -3.58
C LEU A 179 13.88 -6.24 -2.54
N ILE A 180 13.54 -7.48 -2.87
CA ILE A 180 13.68 -8.62 -1.95
C ILE A 180 15.14 -8.76 -1.49
N PRO A 181 16.16 -8.78 -2.38
CA PRO A 181 17.54 -8.84 -1.95
C PRO A 181 17.97 -7.65 -1.09
N MET A 182 17.48 -6.46 -1.36
CA MET A 182 17.77 -5.27 -0.55
C MET A 182 17.17 -5.41 0.86
N ILE A 183 15.92 -5.80 0.98
CA ILE A 183 15.24 -6.01 2.27
C ILE A 183 15.95 -7.09 3.08
N ASP A 184 16.29 -8.23 2.47
CA ASP A 184 16.96 -9.35 3.15
C ASP A 184 18.38 -8.99 3.64
N ARG A 185 19.08 -8.05 2.96
CA ARG A 185 20.37 -7.54 3.42
C ARG A 185 20.26 -6.48 4.51
N THR A 186 19.20 -5.69 4.49
CA THR A 186 19.05 -4.49 5.35
C THR A 186 18.33 -4.81 6.65
N PHE A 187 17.39 -5.73 6.60
CA PHE A 187 16.53 -6.06 7.73
C PHE A 187 16.72 -7.51 8.18
N ARG A 188 16.32 -7.79 9.42
CA ARG A 188 16.38 -9.15 9.98
C ARG A 188 15.17 -9.97 9.51
N THR A 189 15.29 -10.54 8.34
CA THR A 189 14.24 -11.33 7.71
C THR A 189 14.57 -12.81 7.71
N TYR A 190 13.56 -13.68 7.69
CA TYR A 190 13.71 -15.02 7.14
C TYR A 190 13.75 -14.92 5.62
N THR A 191 14.65 -15.65 4.97
CA THR A 191 14.87 -15.53 3.51
C THR A 191 14.22 -16.65 2.71
N ASP A 192 13.63 -17.61 3.38
CA ASP A 192 12.94 -18.75 2.77
C ASP A 192 11.49 -18.38 2.32
N ARG A 193 10.92 -19.20 1.47
CA ARG A 193 9.58 -19.00 0.93
C ARG A 193 8.48 -19.09 1.99
N GLU A 194 8.67 -19.94 3.00
CA GLU A 194 7.68 -20.20 4.05
C GLU A 194 7.42 -18.97 4.93
N HIS A 195 8.34 -18.02 4.89
CA HIS A 195 8.26 -16.75 5.63
C HIS A 195 8.08 -15.54 4.70
N ARG A 196 7.68 -15.76 3.44
CA ARG A 196 7.49 -14.66 2.48
C ARG A 196 6.08 -14.69 1.90
N ALA A 197 5.39 -13.56 2.06
CA ALA A 197 4.06 -13.31 1.52
C ALA A 197 4.08 -12.15 0.55
N MET A 198 3.17 -12.13 -0.40
CA MET A 198 2.88 -10.97 -1.21
C MET A 198 1.36 -10.81 -1.34
N ALA A 199 0.89 -9.57 -1.18
CA ALA A 199 -0.52 -9.23 -1.33
C ALA A 199 -0.67 -7.86 -2.01
N GLY A 200 -1.85 -7.58 -2.55
CA GLY A 200 -2.11 -6.29 -3.16
C GLY A 200 -3.58 -6.05 -3.47
N LEU A 201 -3.91 -4.75 -3.56
CA LEU A 201 -5.22 -4.24 -3.86
C LEU A 201 -5.32 -3.90 -5.35
N SER A 202 -6.40 -4.31 -6.02
CA SER A 202 -6.71 -3.91 -7.40
C SER A 202 -5.51 -4.17 -8.35
N TRP A 203 -4.87 -3.14 -8.89
CA TRP A 203 -3.65 -3.25 -9.70
C TRP A 203 -2.50 -3.96 -8.97
N GLY A 204 -2.32 -3.66 -7.68
CA GLY A 204 -1.36 -4.37 -6.83
C GLY A 204 -1.68 -5.86 -6.68
N GLY A 205 -2.98 -6.22 -6.71
CA GLY A 205 -3.42 -7.61 -6.79
C GLY A 205 -3.00 -8.29 -8.10
N HIS A 206 -3.12 -7.58 -9.24
CA HIS A 206 -2.61 -8.05 -10.52
C HIS A 206 -1.08 -8.25 -10.47
N GLN A 207 -0.33 -7.27 -9.97
CA GLN A 207 1.12 -7.38 -9.79
C GLN A 207 1.51 -8.53 -8.87
N THR A 208 0.74 -8.75 -7.80
CA THR A 208 0.93 -9.88 -6.90
C THR A 208 0.83 -11.22 -7.64
N LEU A 209 -0.25 -11.44 -8.39
CA LEU A 209 -0.43 -12.70 -9.11
C LEU A 209 0.61 -12.90 -10.22
N THR A 210 0.90 -11.87 -11.00
CA THR A 210 1.88 -11.94 -12.10
C THR A 210 3.32 -12.12 -11.59
N THR A 211 3.62 -11.67 -10.38
CA THR A 211 4.91 -11.89 -9.74
C THR A 211 5.01 -13.27 -9.09
N THR A 212 3.98 -13.67 -8.33
CA THR A 212 4.10 -14.84 -7.45
C THR A 212 3.81 -16.16 -8.14
N LEU A 213 2.82 -16.22 -9.04
CA LEU A 213 2.43 -17.49 -9.70
C LEU A 213 3.56 -18.11 -10.52
N PRO A 214 4.40 -17.35 -11.27
CA PRO A 214 5.58 -17.92 -11.92
C PRO A 214 6.74 -18.23 -10.96
N HIS A 215 6.68 -17.78 -9.70
CA HIS A 215 7.79 -17.85 -8.74
C HIS A 215 7.34 -18.43 -7.39
N LEU A 216 6.56 -19.52 -7.41
CA LEU A 216 6.08 -20.20 -6.20
C LEU A 216 7.22 -20.79 -5.34
N ASP A 217 8.42 -20.88 -5.88
CA ASP A 217 9.64 -21.19 -5.12
C ASP A 217 10.09 -20.06 -4.19
N LYS A 218 9.55 -18.85 -4.36
CA LYS A 218 9.88 -17.64 -3.57
C LYS A 218 8.80 -17.24 -2.56
N PHE A 219 7.55 -17.63 -2.78
CA PHE A 219 6.41 -17.19 -1.96
C PHE A 219 5.56 -18.38 -1.55
N SER A 220 5.14 -18.41 -0.28
CA SER A 220 4.18 -19.39 0.24
C SER A 220 2.77 -18.82 0.44
N TYR A 221 2.65 -17.50 0.55
CA TYR A 221 1.36 -16.85 0.81
C TYR A 221 1.10 -15.78 -0.23
N ILE A 222 -0.10 -15.80 -0.80
CA ILE A 222 -0.50 -14.90 -1.87
C ILE A 222 -1.89 -14.35 -1.52
N GLY A 223 -2.02 -13.03 -1.47
CA GLY A 223 -3.27 -12.35 -1.19
C GLY A 223 -3.65 -11.38 -2.29
N ARG A 224 -4.93 -11.33 -2.65
CA ARG A 224 -5.48 -10.35 -3.58
C ARG A 224 -6.76 -9.76 -3.02
N SER A 225 -6.89 -8.44 -3.07
CA SER A 225 -8.10 -7.71 -2.75
C SER A 225 -8.57 -6.91 -3.98
N GLU A 226 -9.89 -6.86 -4.18
CA GLU A 226 -10.53 -6.12 -5.28
C GLU A 226 -11.54 -5.11 -4.71
N GLU A 227 -11.60 -3.92 -5.29
CA GLU A 227 -12.51 -2.86 -4.86
C GLU A 227 -13.95 -3.02 -5.40
N HIS A 228 -14.14 -3.80 -6.47
CA HIS A 228 -15.34 -3.75 -7.30
C HIS A 228 -16.33 -4.89 -7.07
N THR A 229 -16.39 -5.46 -5.90
CA THR A 229 -17.47 -6.39 -5.60
C THR A 229 -18.37 -5.85 -4.51
N SER A 230 -19.23 -4.92 -4.89
CA SER A 230 -20.41 -4.58 -4.07
C SER A 230 -21.37 -5.79 -3.86
N GLU A 231 -21.12 -6.93 -4.49
CA GLU A 231 -21.93 -8.13 -4.36
C GLU A 231 -21.17 -9.41 -3.98
N LEU A 232 -19.85 -9.38 -3.92
CA LEU A 232 -19.05 -10.49 -3.42
C LEU A 232 -18.08 -9.94 -2.39
N GLN A 233 -18.55 -9.82 -1.17
CA GLN A 233 -17.65 -9.88 -0.01
C GLN A 233 -16.97 -11.25 -0.06
N SER A 234 -15.92 -11.34 -0.85
CA SER A 234 -15.00 -12.44 -0.74
C SER A 234 -14.14 -12.15 0.49
N PRO A 235 -14.24 -12.95 1.54
CA PRO A 235 -13.26 -12.87 2.61
C PRO A 235 -11.89 -13.04 1.96
N CYS A 236 -10.90 -12.30 2.43
CA CYS A 236 -9.52 -12.47 2.03
C CYS A 236 -9.18 -13.94 2.17
N ASN A 237 -9.20 -14.68 1.07
CA ASN A 237 -8.69 -16.05 1.04
C ASN A 237 -7.16 -15.92 1.02
N LEU A 238 -6.57 -15.88 2.21
CA LEU A 238 -5.18 -16.27 2.38
C LEU A 238 -5.13 -17.78 2.19
N VAL A 239 -4.70 -18.21 1.03
CA VAL A 239 -4.38 -19.63 0.76
C VAL A 239 -2.89 -19.81 0.91
#